data_c596e1be90f3dab64a34316029e80880
#
_entry.id   c596e1be90f3dab64a34316029e80880
#
_cell.length_a   1.000
_cell.length_b   1.000
_cell.length_c   1.000
_cell.angle_alpha   90.00
_cell.angle_beta   90.00
_cell.angle_gamma   90.00
#
_symmetry.space_group_name_H-M   'P 1'
#
loop_
_entity.id
_entity.type
_entity.pdbx_description
1 polymer ?
#
loop_
_entity_poly.entity_id
_entity_poly.type
_entity_poly.pdbx_seq_one_letter_code
_entity_poly.pdbx_strand_id
1 'polypeptide(L)'
;ATCEAPNGTQPASGPGGKVYILFQNQGVRADKSLGGGVVYCYDPAKTVYGQTPEPDWYCPVKGDCAQSGMGVALGEDGTVYAATQKTGSVAAHVTAISAQGVKRWEHAADGDINGVPAVDDQGFVYYNDRTTGKLVKLRPEDGSRVAEIKLADELRSSPTISYDGTIYV
;
A
#
# COMPACT_ATOMS: atom_id res chain seq x y z
N ALA A 1 14.35 -10.61 16.67
CA ALA A 1 14.15 -9.38 15.89
C ALA A 1 12.81 -8.79 16.34
N THR A 2 12.84 -7.67 17.07
CA THR A 2 11.64 -6.95 17.45
C THR A 2 11.07 -6.27 16.19
N CYS A 3 9.91 -6.72 15.70
CA CYS A 3 9.08 -5.90 14.84
C CYS A 3 8.63 -4.71 15.69
N GLU A 4 9.16 -3.53 15.43
CA GLU A 4 8.51 -2.33 15.91
C GLU A 4 7.19 -2.18 15.16
N ALA A 5 6.08 -2.20 15.90
CA ALA A 5 4.79 -1.97 15.32
C ALA A 5 4.79 -0.56 14.69
N PRO A 6 4.48 -0.42 13.41
CA PRO A 6 4.42 0.89 12.80
C PRO A 6 3.29 1.68 13.45
N ASN A 7 3.51 2.95 13.64
CA ASN A 7 2.52 3.87 14.17
C ASN A 7 1.33 3.97 13.20
N GLY A 8 0.33 3.08 13.34
CA GLY A 8 -0.98 3.28 12.74
C GLY A 8 -1.16 2.85 11.28
N THR A 9 -0.41 1.86 10.78
CA THR A 9 -0.76 1.23 9.50
C THR A 9 -2.05 0.41 9.63
N GLN A 10 -2.89 0.47 8.61
CA GLN A 10 -4.17 -0.23 8.60
C GLN A 10 -4.03 -1.60 7.94
N PRO A 11 -4.38 -2.70 8.63
CA PRO A 11 -4.45 -4.02 8.01
C PRO A 11 -5.67 -4.10 7.09
N ALA A 12 -5.55 -4.89 6.03
CA ALA A 12 -6.67 -5.25 5.17
C ALA A 12 -6.93 -6.76 5.25
N SER A 13 -8.20 -7.16 5.24
CA SER A 13 -8.60 -8.56 5.12
C SER A 13 -8.98 -8.87 3.67
N GLY A 14 -8.58 -10.05 3.19
CA GLY A 14 -8.82 -10.45 1.82
C GLY A 14 -9.37 -11.89 1.69
N PRO A 15 -9.38 -12.42 0.47
CA PRO A 15 -9.90 -13.74 0.18
C PRO A 15 -9.30 -14.83 1.09
N GLY A 16 -10.14 -15.77 1.56
CA GLY A 16 -9.73 -16.85 2.45
C GLY A 16 -9.43 -16.40 3.89
N GLY A 17 -9.83 -15.19 4.29
CA GLY A 17 -9.59 -14.66 5.64
C GLY A 17 -8.14 -14.20 5.87
N LYS A 18 -7.33 -14.11 4.83
CA LYS A 18 -5.94 -13.65 4.94
C LYS A 18 -5.89 -12.18 5.35
N VAL A 19 -4.83 -11.82 6.07
CA VAL A 19 -4.56 -10.46 6.56
C VAL A 19 -3.29 -9.94 5.92
N TYR A 20 -3.40 -8.75 5.36
CA TYR A 20 -2.30 -8.05 4.71
C TYR A 20 -1.94 -6.79 5.49
N ILE A 21 -0.65 -6.60 5.75
CA ILE A 21 -0.17 -5.49 6.57
C ILE A 21 1.08 -4.89 5.93
N LEU A 22 1.11 -3.57 5.81
CA LEU A 22 2.30 -2.82 5.41
C LEU A 22 3.04 -2.40 6.68
N PHE A 23 4.32 -2.77 6.81
CA PHE A 23 5.18 -2.39 7.92
C PHE A 23 6.41 -1.63 7.46
N GLN A 24 6.88 -0.72 8.29
CA GLN A 24 8.27 -0.31 8.26
C GLN A 24 9.08 -1.34 9.05
N ASN A 25 9.90 -2.08 8.34
CA ASN A 25 10.74 -3.10 8.95
C ASN A 25 12.21 -2.72 8.82
N GLN A 26 12.87 -2.46 9.94
CA GLN A 26 14.31 -2.24 10.01
C GLN A 26 15.12 -3.54 10.20
N GLY A 27 14.41 -4.69 10.22
CA GLY A 27 14.99 -6.02 10.41
C GLY A 27 15.50 -6.68 9.12
N VAL A 28 15.72 -7.99 9.22
CA VAL A 28 16.37 -8.84 8.17
C VAL A 28 15.53 -8.93 6.88
N ARG A 29 14.21 -8.72 6.95
CA ARG A 29 13.29 -8.84 5.79
C ARG A 29 13.12 -7.53 5.02
N ALA A 30 13.61 -6.42 5.55
CA ALA A 30 13.55 -5.12 4.88
C ALA A 30 14.76 -4.93 3.99
N ASP A 31 14.53 -4.43 2.80
CA ASP A 31 15.59 -3.85 1.99
C ASP A 31 15.73 -2.37 2.32
N LYS A 32 16.76 -2.04 3.10
CA LYS A 32 16.99 -0.66 3.55
C LYS A 32 17.31 0.30 2.40
N SER A 33 17.82 -0.21 1.27
CA SER A 33 18.07 0.59 0.07
C SER A 33 16.77 1.05 -0.60
N LEU A 34 15.66 0.33 -0.33
CA LEU A 34 14.33 0.65 -0.84
C LEU A 34 13.52 1.56 0.12
N GLY A 35 14.03 1.88 1.31
CA GLY A 35 13.35 2.76 2.28
C GLY A 35 12.71 2.02 3.47
N GLY A 36 12.70 0.68 3.47
CA GLY A 36 12.29 -0.14 4.62
C GLY A 36 10.83 -0.59 4.66
N GLY A 37 10.00 -0.24 3.68
CA GLY A 37 8.62 -0.73 3.58
C GLY A 37 8.57 -2.23 3.26
N VAL A 38 7.71 -2.99 3.95
CA VAL A 38 7.48 -4.43 3.66
C VAL A 38 6.00 -4.74 3.82
N VAL A 39 5.42 -5.38 2.81
CA VAL A 39 4.07 -5.94 2.90
C VAL A 39 4.17 -7.39 3.35
N TYR A 40 3.35 -7.74 4.34
CA TYR A 40 3.21 -9.10 4.87
C TYR A 40 1.83 -9.64 4.59
N CYS A 41 1.74 -10.93 4.31
CA CYS A 41 0.50 -11.69 4.25
C CYS A 41 0.52 -12.78 5.32
N TYR A 42 -0.51 -12.82 6.15
CA TYR A 42 -0.70 -13.84 7.18
C TYR A 42 -2.00 -14.61 6.93
N ASP A 43 -1.96 -15.89 7.22
CA ASP A 43 -3.13 -16.74 7.31
C ASP A 43 -3.47 -16.96 8.79
N PRO A 44 -4.53 -16.32 9.32
CA PRO A 44 -4.90 -16.50 10.73
C PRO A 44 -5.22 -17.95 11.11
N ALA A 45 -5.66 -18.78 10.16
CA ALA A 45 -5.94 -20.20 10.41
C ALA A 45 -4.69 -21.03 10.76
N LYS A 46 -3.49 -20.52 10.41
CA LYS A 46 -2.20 -21.13 10.73
C LYS A 46 -1.59 -20.62 12.03
N THR A 47 -2.23 -19.63 12.68
CA THR A 47 -1.70 -19.00 13.89
C THR A 47 -1.98 -19.86 15.10
N VAL A 48 -0.94 -20.16 15.89
CA VAL A 48 -1.05 -20.88 17.16
C VAL A 48 -0.92 -19.87 18.30
N TYR A 49 -1.84 -19.93 19.27
CA TYR A 49 -1.80 -19.04 20.44
C TYR A 49 -0.46 -19.15 21.18
N GLY A 50 0.14 -18.01 21.50
CA GLY A 50 1.43 -17.95 22.22
C GLY A 50 2.67 -18.12 21.33
N GLN A 51 2.49 -18.28 20.01
CA GLN A 51 3.59 -18.33 19.05
C GLN A 51 3.60 -17.05 18.19
N THR A 52 4.80 -16.66 17.75
CA THR A 52 4.93 -15.58 16.75
C THR A 52 4.48 -16.12 15.39
N PRO A 53 3.46 -15.54 14.74
CA PRO A 53 3.00 -16.01 13.45
C PRO A 53 4.07 -15.80 12.36
N GLU A 54 4.30 -16.82 11.54
CA GLU A 54 5.10 -16.68 10.33
C GLU A 54 4.19 -16.24 9.17
N PRO A 55 4.62 -15.27 8.35
CA PRO A 55 3.85 -14.87 7.18
C PRO A 55 3.85 -15.95 6.11
N ASP A 56 2.75 -16.09 5.37
CA ASP A 56 2.70 -16.92 4.17
C ASP A 56 3.70 -16.40 3.13
N TRP A 57 3.80 -15.08 3.02
CA TRP A 57 4.81 -14.40 2.22
C TRP A 57 5.05 -12.97 2.74
N TYR A 58 6.15 -12.38 2.29
CA TYR A 58 6.44 -10.95 2.45
C TYR A 58 7.07 -10.39 1.18
N CYS A 59 6.85 -9.10 0.93
CA CYS A 59 7.38 -8.40 -0.24
C CYS A 59 7.93 -7.03 0.16
N PRO A 60 9.26 -6.81 0.03
CA PRO A 60 9.84 -5.48 0.21
C PRO A 60 9.36 -4.52 -0.87
N VAL A 61 8.98 -3.30 -0.46
CA VAL A 61 8.51 -2.23 -1.34
C VAL A 61 9.36 -0.98 -1.17
N LYS A 62 9.41 -0.14 -2.22
CA LYS A 62 10.14 1.13 -2.16
C LYS A 62 9.37 2.14 -1.32
N GLY A 63 10.11 3.03 -0.65
CA GLY A 63 9.56 4.09 0.19
C GLY A 63 9.40 3.67 1.64
N ASP A 64 8.82 4.56 2.43
CA ASP A 64 8.65 4.42 3.86
C ASP A 64 7.16 4.30 4.22
N CYS A 65 6.87 3.75 5.39
CA CYS A 65 5.52 3.66 5.95
C CYS A 65 5.48 4.02 7.45
N ALA A 66 6.43 4.83 7.90
CA ALA A 66 6.58 5.21 9.31
C ALA A 66 5.46 6.12 9.84
N GLN A 67 4.71 6.77 8.98
CA GLN A 67 3.62 7.66 9.40
C GLN A 67 2.29 6.93 9.50
N SER A 68 1.42 7.44 10.36
CA SER A 68 0.06 6.93 10.53
C SER A 68 -0.80 7.13 9.28
N GLY A 69 -1.74 6.23 9.04
CA GLY A 69 -2.68 6.31 7.92
C GLY A 69 -2.24 5.60 6.64
N MET A 70 -1.04 4.99 6.64
CA MET A 70 -0.61 4.13 5.54
C MET A 70 -1.26 2.74 5.64
N GLY A 71 -1.36 2.05 4.53
CA GLY A 71 -1.93 0.71 4.50
C GLY A 71 -1.94 0.11 3.09
N VAL A 72 -2.73 -0.92 2.93
CA VAL A 72 -2.90 -1.61 1.66
C VAL A 72 -4.36 -1.66 1.25
N ALA A 73 -4.62 -1.60 -0.06
CA ALA A 73 -5.90 -1.91 -0.67
C ALA A 73 -5.82 -3.25 -1.41
N LEU A 74 -6.97 -3.86 -1.63
CA LEU A 74 -7.08 -5.15 -2.32
C LEU A 74 -7.96 -5.00 -3.56
N GLY A 75 -7.48 -5.53 -4.68
CA GLY A 75 -8.29 -5.77 -5.85
C GLY A 75 -9.13 -7.06 -5.70
N GLU A 76 -10.17 -7.21 -6.51
CA GLU A 76 -11.02 -8.41 -6.50
C GLU A 76 -10.25 -9.69 -6.86
N ASP A 77 -9.19 -9.58 -7.67
CA ASP A 77 -8.29 -10.68 -8.05
C ASP A 77 -7.28 -11.04 -6.94
N GLY A 78 -7.35 -10.40 -5.77
CA GLY A 78 -6.44 -10.57 -4.65
C GLY A 78 -5.11 -9.83 -4.82
N THR A 79 -4.96 -8.96 -5.82
CA THR A 79 -3.80 -8.07 -5.93
C THR A 79 -3.79 -7.09 -4.77
N VAL A 80 -2.62 -6.97 -4.13
CA VAL A 80 -2.39 -6.06 -3.01
C VAL A 80 -1.72 -4.80 -3.53
N TYR A 81 -2.30 -3.65 -3.25
CA TYR A 81 -1.76 -2.33 -3.61
C TYR A 81 -1.28 -1.63 -2.34
N ALA A 82 0.04 -1.45 -2.23
CA ALA A 82 0.67 -0.78 -1.11
C ALA A 82 1.10 0.63 -1.52
N ALA A 83 0.70 1.63 -0.75
CA ALA A 83 1.21 2.99 -0.90
C ALA A 83 2.25 3.28 0.18
N THR A 84 3.35 3.93 -0.22
CA THR A 84 4.46 4.30 0.65
C THR A 84 4.81 5.77 0.48
N GLN A 85 5.48 6.32 1.49
CA GLN A 85 5.95 7.69 1.51
C GLN A 85 7.36 7.83 0.96
N LYS A 86 7.70 9.07 0.61
CA LYS A 86 9.07 9.46 0.28
C LYS A 86 9.97 9.32 1.51
N THR A 87 11.18 8.77 1.31
CA THR A 87 12.21 8.72 2.35
C THR A 87 13.59 8.97 1.75
N GLY A 88 14.27 10.00 2.23
CA GLY A 88 15.55 10.42 1.65
C GLY A 88 15.44 10.70 0.15
N SER A 89 16.21 9.96 -0.67
CA SER A 89 16.17 10.03 -2.13
C SER A 89 15.17 9.06 -2.79
N VAL A 90 14.54 8.18 -2.01
CA VAL A 90 13.54 7.23 -2.51
C VAL A 90 12.19 7.94 -2.58
N ALA A 91 11.58 7.98 -3.77
CA ALA A 91 10.27 8.58 -3.98
C ALA A 91 9.17 7.80 -3.25
N ALA A 92 8.02 8.42 -3.06
CA ALA A 92 6.78 7.74 -2.70
C ALA A 92 6.35 6.80 -3.83
N HIS A 93 5.81 5.62 -3.51
CA HIS A 93 5.42 4.63 -4.51
C HIS A 93 4.03 4.05 -4.22
N VAL A 94 3.35 3.66 -5.30
CA VAL A 94 2.29 2.65 -5.26
C VAL A 94 2.86 1.37 -5.87
N THR A 95 2.78 0.27 -5.14
CA THR A 95 3.31 -1.03 -5.56
C THR A 95 2.17 -2.05 -5.64
N ALA A 96 2.03 -2.73 -6.78
CA ALA A 96 1.12 -3.86 -6.93
C ALA A 96 1.85 -5.18 -6.70
N ILE A 97 1.25 -6.03 -5.88
CA ILE A 97 1.78 -7.33 -5.47
C ILE A 97 0.70 -8.38 -5.71
N SER A 98 1.03 -9.48 -6.37
CA SER A 98 0.07 -10.56 -6.59
C SER A 98 -0.35 -11.22 -5.27
N ALA A 99 -1.44 -11.99 -5.29
CA ALA A 99 -1.90 -12.79 -4.15
C ALA A 99 -0.85 -13.79 -3.63
N GLN A 100 0.19 -14.11 -4.44
CA GLN A 100 1.31 -15.00 -4.09
C GLN A 100 2.55 -14.23 -3.59
N GLY A 101 2.46 -12.90 -3.42
CA GLY A 101 3.58 -12.08 -2.91
C GLY A 101 4.59 -11.65 -3.97
N VAL A 102 4.27 -11.81 -5.25
CA VAL A 102 5.15 -11.40 -6.35
C VAL A 102 4.83 -9.97 -6.77
N LYS A 103 5.83 -9.11 -6.76
CA LYS A 103 5.70 -7.74 -7.26
C LYS A 103 5.33 -7.74 -8.75
N ARG A 104 4.23 -7.07 -9.12
CA ARG A 104 3.76 -6.92 -10.50
C ARG A 104 4.34 -5.65 -11.14
N TRP A 105 4.18 -4.52 -10.46
CA TRP A 105 4.69 -3.22 -10.90
C TRP A 105 4.88 -2.26 -9.73
N GLU A 106 5.61 -1.17 -9.99
CA GLU A 106 5.81 -0.04 -9.07
C GLU A 106 5.62 1.26 -9.84
N HIS A 107 4.82 2.15 -9.29
CA HIS A 107 4.60 3.51 -9.78
C HIS A 107 5.21 4.51 -8.81
N ALA A 108 6.13 5.36 -9.29
CA ALA A 108 6.69 6.46 -8.50
C ALA A 108 5.76 7.68 -8.57
N ALA A 109 5.36 8.21 -7.43
CA ALA A 109 4.57 9.43 -7.36
C ALA A 109 5.43 10.68 -7.64
N ASP A 110 4.80 11.74 -8.14
CA ASP A 110 5.49 13.02 -8.37
C ASP A 110 5.82 13.74 -7.06
N GLY A 111 4.97 13.56 -6.04
CA GLY A 111 5.14 14.13 -4.71
C GLY A 111 5.21 13.06 -3.62
N ASP A 112 4.51 13.30 -2.52
CA ASP A 112 4.44 12.37 -1.39
C ASP A 112 3.04 11.77 -1.26
N ILE A 113 2.93 10.55 -0.77
CA ILE A 113 1.66 9.87 -0.54
C ILE A 113 1.44 9.77 0.97
N ASN A 114 0.23 10.12 1.43
CA ASN A 114 -0.15 9.96 2.83
C ASN A 114 -1.57 9.39 2.91
N GLY A 115 -1.68 8.08 2.85
CA GLY A 115 -2.96 7.38 2.91
C GLY A 115 -2.94 6.03 2.23
N VAL A 116 -4.08 5.35 2.31
CA VAL A 116 -4.32 4.06 1.66
C VAL A 116 -4.84 4.32 0.24
N PRO A 117 -4.39 3.61 -0.79
CA PRO A 117 -4.99 3.71 -2.12
C PRO A 117 -6.42 3.15 -2.12
N ALA A 118 -7.22 3.52 -3.10
CA ALA A 118 -8.53 2.92 -3.35
C ALA A 118 -8.52 2.18 -4.69
N VAL A 119 -9.35 1.15 -4.82
CA VAL A 119 -9.47 0.35 -6.06
C VAL A 119 -10.93 0.34 -6.47
N ASP A 120 -11.22 0.66 -7.75
CA ASP A 120 -12.57 0.58 -8.29
C ASP A 120 -12.92 -0.85 -8.77
N ASP A 121 -14.16 -1.07 -9.17
CA ASP A 121 -14.68 -2.34 -9.68
C ASP A 121 -14.05 -2.80 -11.00
N GLN A 122 -13.37 -1.90 -11.72
CA GLN A 122 -12.61 -2.20 -12.94
C GLN A 122 -11.12 -2.46 -12.63
N GLY A 123 -10.73 -2.36 -11.36
CA GLY A 123 -9.37 -2.58 -10.88
C GLY A 123 -8.44 -1.36 -10.97
N PHE A 124 -8.93 -0.19 -11.43
CA PHE A 124 -8.10 1.02 -11.41
C PHE A 124 -7.78 1.45 -9.99
N VAL A 125 -6.54 1.91 -9.80
CA VAL A 125 -6.02 2.29 -8.50
C VAL A 125 -5.96 3.81 -8.38
N TYR A 126 -6.45 4.33 -7.27
CA TYR A 126 -6.46 5.77 -6.99
C TYR A 126 -5.63 6.07 -5.75
N TYR A 127 -4.83 7.12 -5.82
CA TYR A 127 -4.12 7.63 -4.66
C TYR A 127 -4.10 9.16 -4.64
N ASN A 128 -4.01 9.71 -3.45
CA ASN A 128 -3.81 11.13 -3.24
C ASN A 128 -2.31 11.43 -3.19
N ASP A 129 -1.82 12.21 -4.16
CA ASP A 129 -0.50 12.81 -4.07
C ASP A 129 -0.59 14.04 -3.15
N ARG A 130 -0.07 13.88 -1.95
CA ARG A 130 -0.18 14.88 -0.89
C ARG A 130 0.44 16.20 -1.30
N THR A 131 1.67 16.18 -1.81
CA THR A 131 2.46 17.39 -2.05
C THR A 131 1.97 18.17 -3.25
N THR A 132 1.50 17.47 -4.28
CA THR A 132 0.99 18.12 -5.49
C THR A 132 -0.50 18.45 -5.41
N GLY A 133 -1.22 17.91 -4.41
CA GLY A 133 -2.66 18.11 -4.24
C GLY A 133 -3.50 17.46 -5.33
N LYS A 134 -3.00 16.37 -5.90
CA LYS A 134 -3.65 15.65 -7.00
C LYS A 134 -4.23 14.32 -6.55
N LEU A 135 -5.42 14.00 -7.06
CA LEU A 135 -5.91 12.63 -7.15
C LEU A 135 -5.40 12.03 -8.45
N VAL A 136 -4.76 10.87 -8.37
CA VAL A 136 -4.14 10.18 -9.51
C VAL A 136 -4.81 8.82 -9.71
N LYS A 137 -5.11 8.47 -10.98
CA LYS A 137 -5.67 7.18 -11.40
C LYS A 137 -4.59 6.38 -12.14
N LEU A 138 -4.36 5.13 -11.73
CA LEU A 138 -3.41 4.20 -12.33
C LEU A 138 -4.12 3.00 -12.96
N ARG A 139 -3.50 2.46 -14.00
CA ARG A 139 -3.92 1.25 -14.70
C ARG A 139 -3.54 0.01 -13.87
N PRO A 140 -4.43 -1.00 -13.72
CA PRO A 140 -4.13 -2.19 -12.91
C PRO A 140 -3.04 -3.09 -13.50
N GLU A 141 -2.87 -3.10 -14.83
CA GLU A 141 -1.96 -4.02 -15.51
C GLU A 141 -0.49 -3.67 -15.31
N ASP A 142 -0.16 -2.38 -15.35
CA ASP A 142 1.23 -1.91 -15.42
C ASP A 142 1.54 -0.70 -14.52
N GLY A 143 0.54 -0.16 -13.80
CA GLY A 143 0.71 1.02 -12.94
C GLY A 143 0.90 2.33 -13.69
N SER A 144 0.66 2.36 -15.01
CA SER A 144 0.74 3.59 -15.78
C SER A 144 -0.35 4.57 -15.39
N ARG A 145 -0.02 5.86 -15.38
CA ARG A 145 -0.98 6.93 -15.08
C ARG A 145 -2.01 7.06 -16.22
N VAL A 146 -3.28 6.96 -15.87
CA VAL A 146 -4.41 7.12 -16.81
C VAL A 146 -4.94 8.54 -16.78
N ALA A 147 -5.08 9.08 -15.57
CA ALA A 147 -5.63 10.41 -15.35
C ALA A 147 -5.12 11.01 -14.04
N GLU A 148 -5.19 12.31 -13.94
CA GLU A 148 -4.98 13.06 -12.71
C GLU A 148 -5.84 14.30 -12.67
N ILE A 149 -6.23 14.73 -11.49
CA ILE A 149 -6.94 15.99 -11.27
C ILE A 149 -6.38 16.69 -10.04
N LYS A 150 -6.05 17.97 -10.17
CA LYS A 150 -5.67 18.81 -9.04
C LYS A 150 -6.93 19.27 -8.29
N LEU A 151 -7.01 18.94 -7.00
CA LEU A 151 -8.16 19.24 -6.15
C LEU A 151 -7.86 20.29 -5.09
N ALA A 152 -6.61 20.36 -4.62
CA ALA A 152 -6.18 21.26 -3.56
C ALA A 152 -4.69 21.58 -3.68
N ASP A 153 -4.14 22.35 -2.74
CA ASP A 153 -2.69 22.54 -2.64
C ASP A 153 -2.01 21.39 -1.91
N GLU A 154 -2.72 20.72 -1.02
CA GLU A 154 -2.28 19.54 -0.29
C GLU A 154 -3.46 18.59 -0.04
N LEU A 155 -3.26 17.27 -0.20
CA LEU A 155 -4.25 16.23 0.12
C LEU A 155 -3.70 15.32 1.21
N ARG A 156 -4.40 15.22 2.36
CA ARG A 156 -3.97 14.45 3.54
C ARG A 156 -4.89 13.29 3.89
N SER A 157 -5.86 12.99 3.03
CA SER A 157 -6.83 11.90 3.20
C SER A 157 -6.51 10.72 2.30
N SER A 158 -7.12 9.57 2.55
CA SER A 158 -7.22 8.47 1.60
C SER A 158 -8.42 8.70 0.68
N PRO A 159 -8.34 8.42 -0.63
CA PRO A 159 -9.50 8.40 -1.47
C PRO A 159 -10.43 7.24 -1.05
N THR A 160 -11.73 7.45 -1.17
CA THR A 160 -12.76 6.43 -0.93
C THR A 160 -13.71 6.39 -2.12
N ILE A 161 -14.08 5.21 -2.59
CA ILE A 161 -14.96 5.02 -3.74
C ILE A 161 -16.28 4.45 -3.23
N SER A 162 -17.39 5.12 -3.55
CA SER A 162 -18.72 4.61 -3.28
C SER A 162 -19.18 3.59 -4.32
N TYR A 163 -20.28 2.90 -4.03
CA TYR A 163 -20.85 1.88 -4.91
C TYR A 163 -21.22 2.40 -6.31
N ASP A 164 -21.58 3.67 -6.44
CA ASP A 164 -21.91 4.30 -7.72
C ASP A 164 -20.69 4.85 -8.48
N GLY A 165 -19.46 4.57 -7.98
CA GLY A 165 -18.21 5.02 -8.57
C GLY A 165 -17.81 6.45 -8.19
N THR A 166 -18.56 7.13 -7.32
CA THR A 166 -18.18 8.47 -6.84
C THR A 166 -16.95 8.37 -5.94
N ILE A 167 -15.95 9.22 -6.19
CA ILE A 167 -14.70 9.27 -5.42
C ILE A 167 -14.77 10.44 -4.44
N TYR A 168 -14.58 10.14 -3.17
CA TYR A 168 -14.45 11.11 -2.08
C TYR A 168 -12.99 11.25 -1.67
N VAL A 169 -12.54 12.49 -1.41
CA VAL A 169 -11.16 12.84 -1.00
C VAL A 169 -11.18 13.81 0.15
#